data_dc1a0b76467d909fb374a6b3f1a68b61
#
_entry.id   dc1a0b76467d909fb374a6b3f1a68b61
#
_cell.length_a   1.000
_cell.length_b   1.000
_cell.length_c   1.000
_cell.angle_alpha   90.00
_cell.angle_beta   90.00
_cell.angle_gamma   90.00
#
_symmetry.space_group_name_H-M   'P 1'
#
loop_
_entity.id
_entity.type
_entity.pdbx_description
1 polymer ?
#
loop_
_entity_poly.entity_id
_entity_poly.type
_entity_poly.pdbx_seq_one_letter_code
_entity_poly.pdbx_strand_id
1 'polypeptide(L)'
;LDVNVIFKGTQNGYEWDDNGEGAYLMESDCQRAAADYINRLPKEYGNHLTVSGHSKGGNKAQYVTITTNRVARCVAEDGQGFSNEFCRQYHFVIEDRKNRIKNYCAENDYVNVIANTIAGTSIYIKTEFQINPFLYHKPNLILTQKGDFREEGRQAEWTKGLHSYFQEILDLMPEPQRSYVIDGVMGLLEGKDSEESAYNRMYSVLTAGGYWLAWMTEQTQWFG
;
A
#
# COMPACT_ATOMS: atom_id res chain seq x y z
N LEU A 1 5.04 20.35 22.37
CA LEU A 1 6.15 19.83 21.58
C LEU A 1 5.59 19.22 20.30
N ASP A 2 6.00 19.68 19.11
CA ASP A 2 5.58 19.10 17.85
C ASP A 2 6.51 17.91 17.54
N VAL A 3 5.96 16.71 17.62
CA VAL A 3 6.72 15.47 17.38
C VAL A 3 6.27 14.85 16.07
N ASN A 4 7.23 14.66 15.17
CA ASN A 4 7.03 14.01 13.89
C ASN A 4 7.71 12.64 13.90
N VAL A 5 6.98 11.59 13.54
CA VAL A 5 7.51 10.23 13.36
C VAL A 5 7.45 9.88 11.89
N ILE A 6 8.59 9.54 11.31
CA ILE A 6 8.69 9.16 9.91
C ILE A 6 8.97 7.66 9.83
N PHE A 7 8.02 6.93 9.26
CA PHE A 7 8.18 5.50 9.00
C PHE A 7 8.89 5.29 7.68
N LYS A 8 9.92 4.44 7.72
CA LYS A 8 10.67 4.09 6.53
C LYS A 8 9.87 3.12 5.64
N GLY A 9 10.02 3.26 4.33
CA GLY A 9 9.51 2.33 3.34
C GLY A 9 10.26 1.00 3.33
N THR A 10 9.93 0.15 2.37
CA THR A 10 10.51 -1.19 2.19
C THR A 10 12.01 -1.14 1.90
N GLN A 11 12.80 -2.01 2.56
CA GLN A 11 14.25 -2.09 2.40
C GLN A 11 14.79 -3.45 1.95
N ASN A 12 14.08 -4.53 2.24
CA ASN A 12 14.55 -5.90 2.03
C ASN A 12 13.41 -6.84 1.66
N GLY A 13 13.72 -8.09 1.28
CA GLY A 13 12.75 -9.08 0.83
C GLY A 13 11.65 -9.38 1.84
N TYR A 14 12.01 -9.48 3.13
CA TYR A 14 11.04 -9.72 4.21
C TYR A 14 9.94 -8.63 4.27
N GLU A 15 10.31 -7.36 4.08
CA GLU A 15 9.34 -6.26 4.07
C GLU A 15 8.48 -6.24 2.79
N TRP A 16 8.94 -6.88 1.69
CA TRP A 16 8.11 -7.08 0.50
C TRP A 16 7.05 -8.15 0.71
N ASP A 17 7.39 -9.26 1.35
CA ASP A 17 6.42 -10.29 1.74
C ASP A 17 5.34 -9.69 2.66
N ASP A 18 5.76 -8.89 3.66
CA ASP A 18 4.86 -8.14 4.55
C ASP A 18 3.97 -7.11 3.81
N ASN A 19 4.39 -6.60 2.62
CA ASN A 19 3.52 -5.76 1.79
C ASN A 19 2.35 -6.56 1.20
N GLY A 20 2.61 -7.79 0.72
CA GLY A 20 1.56 -8.71 0.28
C GLY A 20 0.59 -9.00 1.43
N GLU A 21 1.13 -9.44 2.57
CA GLU A 21 0.34 -9.71 3.78
C GLU A 21 -0.54 -8.53 4.18
N GLY A 22 -0.02 -7.30 4.15
CA GLY A 22 -0.80 -6.08 4.46
C GLY A 22 -1.97 -5.82 3.51
N ALA A 23 -1.98 -6.40 2.31
CA ALA A 23 -3.07 -6.27 1.35
C ALA A 23 -4.21 -7.28 1.59
N TYR A 24 -3.93 -8.47 2.16
CA TYR A 24 -4.93 -9.52 2.34
C TYR A 24 -5.12 -9.97 3.79
N LEU A 25 -4.18 -9.75 4.70
CA LEU A 25 -4.36 -10.01 6.14
C LEU A 25 -4.96 -8.79 6.86
N MET A 26 -5.54 -9.04 8.03
CA MET A 26 -6.05 -7.98 8.88
C MET A 26 -4.92 -7.01 9.31
N GLU A 27 -3.75 -7.54 9.62
CA GLU A 27 -2.56 -6.76 9.95
C GLU A 27 -1.28 -7.58 9.73
N SER A 28 -0.20 -6.90 9.35
CA SER A 28 1.12 -7.50 9.19
C SER A 28 2.00 -7.27 10.41
N ASP A 29 3.12 -8.02 10.50
CA ASP A 29 4.09 -7.86 11.58
C ASP A 29 4.68 -6.45 11.65
N CYS A 30 5.00 -5.85 10.48
CA CYS A 30 5.52 -4.49 10.40
C CYS A 30 4.50 -3.45 10.87
N GLN A 31 3.22 -3.65 10.61
CA GLN A 31 2.15 -2.77 11.08
C GLN A 31 2.03 -2.85 12.61
N ARG A 32 2.02 -4.06 13.20
CA ARG A 32 2.01 -4.24 14.65
C ARG A 32 3.22 -3.60 15.33
N ALA A 33 4.41 -3.84 14.79
CA ALA A 33 5.65 -3.24 15.29
C ALA A 33 5.62 -1.70 15.26
N ALA A 34 5.02 -1.11 14.22
CA ALA A 34 4.83 0.34 14.14
C ALA A 34 3.90 0.88 15.24
N ALA A 35 2.78 0.19 15.51
CA ALA A 35 1.86 0.57 16.60
C ALA A 35 2.52 0.44 17.97
N ASP A 36 3.26 -0.62 18.21
CA ASP A 36 4.06 -0.82 19.42
C ASP A 36 5.08 0.29 19.62
N TYR A 37 5.76 0.69 18.58
CA TYR A 37 6.71 1.81 18.62
C TYR A 37 6.01 3.11 19.06
N ILE A 38 4.90 3.47 18.43
CA ILE A 38 4.12 4.66 18.80
C ILE A 38 3.66 4.61 20.26
N ASN A 39 3.19 3.46 20.72
CA ASN A 39 2.68 3.30 22.09
C ASN A 39 3.79 3.38 23.15
N ARG A 40 5.03 2.99 22.81
CA ARG A 40 6.22 3.07 23.70
C ARG A 40 6.90 4.43 23.73
N LEU A 41 6.56 5.35 22.82
CA LEU A 41 7.11 6.70 22.85
C LEU A 41 6.82 7.38 24.19
N PRO A 42 7.75 8.20 24.72
CA PRO A 42 7.58 8.92 25.98
C PRO A 42 6.24 9.65 26.07
N LYS A 43 5.62 9.60 27.26
CA LYS A 43 4.30 10.23 27.50
C LYS A 43 4.33 11.74 27.34
N GLU A 44 5.47 12.38 27.58
CA GLU A 44 5.69 13.81 27.38
C GLU A 44 5.50 14.27 25.93
N TYR A 45 5.57 13.37 24.95
CA TYR A 45 5.26 13.67 23.55
C TYR A 45 3.75 13.81 23.28
N GLY A 46 2.92 13.45 24.26
CA GLY A 46 1.46 13.62 24.20
C GLY A 46 0.77 12.74 23.16
N ASN A 47 -0.44 13.18 22.78
CA ASN A 47 -1.33 12.47 21.86
C ASN A 47 -1.59 13.30 20.58
N HIS A 48 -0.65 14.17 20.19
CA HIS A 48 -0.76 15.02 19.01
C HIS A 48 0.38 14.77 18.03
N LEU A 49 0.81 13.51 17.90
CA LEU A 49 1.88 13.14 16.99
C LEU A 49 1.45 13.37 15.54
N THR A 50 2.38 13.86 14.74
CA THR A 50 2.30 13.76 13.28
C THR A 50 3.10 12.54 12.84
N VAL A 51 2.50 11.70 11.99
CA VAL A 51 3.19 10.55 11.41
C VAL A 51 3.25 10.69 9.90
N SER A 52 4.31 10.20 9.29
CA SER A 52 4.45 10.22 7.83
C SER A 52 5.29 9.06 7.32
N GLY A 53 5.24 8.83 6.02
CA GLY A 53 6.06 7.86 5.34
C GLY A 53 5.66 7.69 3.88
N HIS A 54 6.58 7.14 3.10
CA HIS A 54 6.40 6.78 1.71
C HIS A 54 6.19 5.27 1.57
N SER A 55 5.35 4.83 0.63
CA SER A 55 5.18 3.41 0.33
C SER A 55 4.70 2.61 1.56
N LYS A 56 5.40 1.55 1.93
CA LYS A 56 5.20 0.79 3.19
C LYS A 56 5.24 1.69 4.43
N GLY A 57 6.09 2.72 4.44
CA GLY A 57 6.12 3.72 5.52
C GLY A 57 4.81 4.51 5.58
N GLY A 58 4.23 4.85 4.44
CA GLY A 58 2.91 5.47 4.33
C GLY A 58 1.80 4.56 4.84
N ASN A 59 1.84 3.26 4.52
CA ASN A 59 0.91 2.26 5.06
C ASN A 59 1.03 2.17 6.60
N LYS A 60 2.26 2.04 7.15
CA LYS A 60 2.51 2.05 8.60
C LYS A 60 1.97 3.32 9.28
N ALA A 61 2.18 4.49 8.68
CA ALA A 61 1.68 5.77 9.20
C ALA A 61 0.14 5.81 9.26
N GLN A 62 -0.52 5.35 8.21
CA GLN A 62 -1.98 5.23 8.18
C GLN A 62 -2.47 4.22 9.23
N TYR A 63 -1.83 3.04 9.32
CA TYR A 63 -2.18 2.00 10.28
C TYR A 63 -2.14 2.51 11.72
N VAL A 64 -1.06 3.16 12.15
CA VAL A 64 -0.94 3.66 13.53
C VAL A 64 -1.91 4.80 13.83
N THR A 65 -2.35 5.54 12.81
CA THR A 65 -3.38 6.58 12.95
C THR A 65 -4.73 5.97 13.33
N ILE A 66 -5.04 4.78 12.79
CA ILE A 66 -6.28 4.08 13.11
C ILE A 66 -6.16 3.32 14.43
N THR A 67 -5.06 2.63 14.67
CA THR A 67 -4.93 1.65 15.76
C THR A 67 -4.41 2.22 17.07
N THR A 68 -3.88 3.45 17.08
CA THR A 68 -3.39 4.11 18.30
C THR A 68 -4.14 5.41 18.58
N ASN A 69 -4.12 5.88 19.84
CA ASN A 69 -4.79 7.14 20.24
C ASN A 69 -3.84 8.34 20.29
N ARG A 70 -2.61 8.19 19.77
CA ARG A 70 -1.56 9.22 19.91
C ARG A 70 -1.36 10.07 18.68
N VAL A 71 -1.98 9.71 17.55
CA VAL A 71 -1.77 10.38 16.25
C VAL A 71 -2.90 11.36 15.96
N ALA A 72 -2.53 12.63 15.77
CA ALA A 72 -3.44 13.69 15.37
C ALA A 72 -3.46 13.91 13.85
N ARG A 73 -2.33 13.62 13.16
CA ARG A 73 -2.18 13.88 11.73
C ARG A 73 -1.30 12.81 11.07
N CYS A 74 -1.72 12.36 9.90
CA CYS A 74 -0.96 11.46 9.05
C CYS A 74 -0.78 12.06 7.65
N VAL A 75 0.46 12.00 7.15
CA VAL A 75 0.82 12.35 5.78
C VAL A 75 1.48 11.13 5.15
N ALA A 76 0.74 10.41 4.34
CA ALA A 76 1.27 9.30 3.55
C ALA A 76 1.65 9.80 2.16
N GLU A 77 2.66 9.20 1.56
CA GLU A 77 3.06 9.40 0.18
C GLU A 77 3.08 8.05 -0.50
N ASP A 78 2.28 7.89 -1.55
CA ASP A 78 2.08 6.63 -2.27
C ASP A 78 1.88 5.41 -1.34
N GLY A 79 1.17 5.65 -0.22
CA GLY A 79 0.91 4.64 0.78
C GLY A 79 -0.04 3.57 0.26
N GLN A 80 0.39 2.30 0.37
CA GLN A 80 -0.46 1.14 0.08
C GLN A 80 -1.72 1.15 0.96
N GLY A 81 -2.83 0.65 0.42
CA GLY A 81 -4.10 0.45 1.14
C GLY A 81 -4.11 -0.75 2.10
N PHE A 82 -5.31 -1.16 2.50
CA PHE A 82 -5.57 -2.15 3.55
C PHE A 82 -6.52 -3.24 3.09
N SER A 83 -6.43 -4.40 3.72
CA SER A 83 -7.30 -5.53 3.45
C SER A 83 -8.78 -5.23 3.75
N ASN A 84 -9.67 -6.04 3.14
CA ASN A 84 -11.09 -5.99 3.45
C ASN A 84 -11.38 -6.30 4.93
N GLU A 85 -10.59 -7.21 5.53
CA GLU A 85 -10.71 -7.54 6.93
C GLU A 85 -10.39 -6.35 7.84
N PHE A 86 -9.28 -5.66 7.58
CA PHE A 86 -8.90 -4.46 8.32
C PHE A 86 -9.98 -3.39 8.21
N CYS A 87 -10.47 -3.12 7.00
CA CYS A 87 -11.50 -2.10 6.77
C CYS A 87 -12.82 -2.44 7.49
N ARG A 88 -13.21 -3.71 7.53
CA ARG A 88 -14.40 -4.15 8.29
C ARG A 88 -14.20 -4.04 9.81
N GLN A 89 -13.06 -4.52 10.31
CA GLN A 89 -12.75 -4.52 11.75
C GLN A 89 -12.69 -3.10 12.30
N TYR A 90 -12.07 -2.18 11.59
CA TYR A 90 -11.85 -0.81 12.05
C TYR A 90 -12.81 0.21 11.43
N HIS A 91 -13.91 -0.23 10.83
CA HIS A 91 -14.83 0.63 10.08
C HIS A 91 -15.19 1.93 10.81
N PHE A 92 -15.68 1.84 12.05
CA PHE A 92 -16.07 3.01 12.82
C PHE A 92 -14.90 3.93 13.19
N VAL A 93 -13.73 3.36 13.45
CA VAL A 93 -12.52 4.13 13.78
C VAL A 93 -11.98 4.82 12.53
N ILE A 94 -12.05 4.16 11.39
CA ILE A 94 -11.67 4.74 10.09
C ILE A 94 -12.58 5.95 9.81
N GLU A 95 -13.89 5.81 9.93
CA GLU A 95 -14.84 6.92 9.70
C GLU A 95 -14.58 8.12 10.64
N ASP A 96 -14.24 7.87 11.91
CA ASP A 96 -13.87 8.92 12.87
C ASP A 96 -12.54 9.60 12.52
N ARG A 97 -11.54 8.85 12.02
CA ARG A 97 -10.16 9.32 11.91
C ARG A 97 -9.65 9.55 10.49
N LYS A 98 -10.36 9.12 9.46
CA LYS A 98 -9.90 9.24 8.06
C LYS A 98 -9.50 10.66 7.67
N ASN A 99 -10.15 11.68 8.23
CA ASN A 99 -9.84 13.09 7.96
C ASN A 99 -8.48 13.55 8.55
N ARG A 100 -7.86 12.75 9.41
CA ARG A 100 -6.49 12.98 9.89
C ARG A 100 -5.45 12.49 8.87
N ILE A 101 -5.87 11.71 7.88
CA ILE A 101 -5.01 11.03 6.90
C ILE A 101 -5.13 11.73 5.54
N LYS A 102 -4.00 12.26 5.06
CA LYS A 102 -3.83 12.71 3.68
C LYS A 102 -2.83 11.80 2.98
N ASN A 103 -3.20 11.24 1.84
CA ASN A 103 -2.31 10.46 0.99
C ASN A 103 -1.99 11.26 -0.28
N TYR A 104 -0.75 11.65 -0.46
CA TYR A 104 -0.24 12.27 -1.68
C TYR A 104 0.18 11.15 -2.63
N CYS A 105 -0.41 11.11 -3.80
CA CYS A 105 -0.31 10.01 -4.74
C CYS A 105 0.30 10.49 -6.06
N ALA A 106 1.39 9.87 -6.50
CA ALA A 106 1.81 10.05 -7.88
C ALA A 106 0.71 9.49 -8.80
N GLU A 107 0.30 10.25 -9.82
CA GLU A 107 -0.87 9.90 -10.66
C GLU A 107 -0.73 8.55 -11.38
N ASN A 108 0.50 8.14 -11.63
CA ASN A 108 0.87 6.91 -12.32
C ASN A 108 1.47 5.83 -11.39
N ASP A 109 1.44 6.03 -10.07
CA ASP A 109 1.97 5.05 -9.14
C ASP A 109 1.09 3.81 -9.04
N TYR A 110 1.71 2.63 -8.97
CA TYR A 110 1.06 1.34 -8.95
C TYR A 110 0.89 0.78 -7.51
N VAL A 111 1.55 1.37 -6.52
CA VAL A 111 1.49 0.90 -5.12
C VAL A 111 0.32 1.53 -4.38
N ASN A 112 0.06 2.83 -4.61
CA ASN A 112 -1.03 3.54 -3.93
C ASN A 112 -2.43 3.02 -4.31
N VAL A 113 -2.52 2.14 -5.31
CA VAL A 113 -3.78 1.52 -5.78
C VAL A 113 -3.98 0.09 -5.28
N ILE A 114 -3.01 -0.46 -4.55
CA ILE A 114 -3.10 -1.80 -3.97
C ILE A 114 -4.03 -1.75 -2.76
N ALA A 115 -5.05 -2.61 -2.74
CA ALA A 115 -6.04 -2.77 -1.68
C ALA A 115 -6.90 -1.50 -1.40
N ASN A 116 -7.51 -1.39 -0.23
CA ASN A 116 -8.49 -0.35 0.08
C ASN A 116 -7.84 0.90 0.67
N THR A 117 -8.18 2.08 0.14
CA THR A 117 -7.77 3.32 0.78
C THR A 117 -8.62 3.62 2.02
N ILE A 118 -7.95 4.10 3.08
CA ILE A 118 -8.59 4.57 4.32
C ILE A 118 -8.34 6.07 4.55
N ALA A 119 -7.64 6.74 3.64
CA ALA A 119 -7.39 8.16 3.71
C ALA A 119 -8.68 8.97 3.42
N GLY A 120 -8.97 9.97 4.24
CA GLY A 120 -10.07 10.89 3.99
C GLY A 120 -9.83 11.79 2.79
N THR A 121 -8.57 11.97 2.39
CA THR A 121 -8.18 12.74 1.21
C THR A 121 -7.00 12.08 0.51
N SER A 122 -7.18 11.73 -0.77
CA SER A 122 -6.11 11.37 -1.69
C SER A 122 -5.91 12.49 -2.69
N ILE A 123 -4.68 13.01 -2.76
CA ILE A 123 -4.29 14.13 -3.63
C ILE A 123 -3.35 13.57 -4.69
N TYR A 124 -3.80 13.51 -5.93
CA TYR A 124 -2.97 13.02 -7.03
C TYR A 124 -2.11 14.15 -7.57
N ILE A 125 -0.81 13.87 -7.75
CA ILE A 125 0.20 14.80 -8.24
C ILE A 125 0.69 14.32 -9.59
N LYS A 126 0.77 15.24 -10.57
CA LYS A 126 1.29 14.95 -11.91
C LYS A 126 2.73 14.48 -11.85
N THR A 127 3.06 13.50 -12.68
CA THR A 127 4.41 12.97 -12.84
C THR A 127 4.92 13.15 -14.25
N GLU A 128 6.23 13.21 -14.42
CA GLU A 128 6.85 13.11 -15.75
C GLU A 128 6.72 11.70 -16.28
N PHE A 129 6.58 11.59 -17.61
CA PHE A 129 6.51 10.28 -18.29
C PHE A 129 7.74 9.43 -17.99
N GLN A 130 7.53 8.18 -17.62
CA GLN A 130 8.56 7.19 -17.35
C GLN A 130 8.40 6.02 -18.35
N ILE A 131 9.49 5.64 -19.03
CA ILE A 131 9.50 4.44 -19.89
C ILE A 131 9.38 3.18 -19.04
N ASN A 132 10.06 3.16 -17.90
CA ASN A 132 9.97 2.05 -16.94
C ASN A 132 8.90 2.39 -15.90
N PRO A 133 7.75 1.67 -15.87
CA PRO A 133 6.64 1.97 -14.95
C PRO A 133 7.02 1.85 -13.47
N PHE A 134 8.02 1.04 -13.11
CA PHE A 134 8.49 0.92 -11.72
C PHE A 134 9.11 2.21 -11.17
N LEU A 135 9.53 3.11 -12.05
CA LEU A 135 10.05 4.41 -11.64
C LEU A 135 8.97 5.35 -11.09
N TYR A 136 7.69 5.11 -11.42
CA TYR A 136 6.60 5.94 -10.91
C TYR A 136 6.44 5.88 -9.39
N HIS A 137 6.98 4.84 -8.73
CA HIS A 137 6.95 4.71 -7.27
C HIS A 137 8.11 5.43 -6.55
N LYS A 138 8.84 6.29 -7.23
CA LYS A 138 9.91 7.07 -6.60
C LYS A 138 9.36 8.34 -5.93
N PRO A 139 9.63 8.56 -4.63
CA PRO A 139 9.05 9.67 -3.86
C PRO A 139 9.37 11.05 -4.45
N ASN A 140 10.49 11.21 -5.14
CA ASN A 140 10.87 12.49 -5.72
C ASN A 140 10.12 12.86 -7.01
N LEU A 141 9.33 11.97 -7.61
CA LEU A 141 8.62 12.28 -8.84
C LEU A 141 7.46 13.26 -8.68
N ILE A 142 6.89 13.34 -7.50
CA ILE A 142 5.84 14.32 -7.18
C ILE A 142 6.39 15.70 -6.81
N LEU A 143 7.72 15.83 -6.74
CA LEU A 143 8.39 17.07 -6.37
C LEU A 143 9.07 17.73 -7.57
N THR A 144 9.11 19.06 -7.54
CA THR A 144 9.95 19.85 -8.43
C THR A 144 11.42 19.80 -7.98
N GLN A 145 12.34 20.30 -8.79
CA GLN A 145 13.75 20.43 -8.41
C GLN A 145 13.98 21.33 -7.17
N LYS A 146 13.01 22.20 -6.85
CA LYS A 146 13.06 23.07 -5.65
C LYS A 146 12.49 22.42 -4.40
N GLY A 147 11.92 21.19 -4.53
CA GLY A 147 11.30 20.46 -3.43
C GLY A 147 9.83 20.83 -3.18
N ASP A 148 9.21 21.65 -4.03
CA ASP A 148 7.77 21.91 -3.97
C ASP A 148 7.00 20.78 -4.64
N PHE A 149 5.75 20.55 -4.25
CA PHE A 149 4.87 19.63 -4.98
C PHE A 149 4.66 20.15 -6.42
N ARG A 150 4.63 19.23 -7.36
CA ARG A 150 4.17 19.48 -8.73
C ARG A 150 2.67 19.80 -8.71
N GLU A 151 2.12 20.13 -9.89
CA GLU A 151 0.69 20.40 -10.05
C GLU A 151 -0.17 19.20 -9.64
N GLU A 152 -1.33 19.48 -9.09
CA GLU A 152 -2.36 18.47 -8.87
C GLU A 152 -2.81 17.88 -10.21
N GLY A 153 -3.01 16.57 -10.20
CA GLY A 153 -3.46 15.77 -11.32
C GLY A 153 -4.69 14.94 -10.97
N ARG A 154 -4.83 13.84 -11.69
CA ARG A 154 -5.87 12.83 -11.46
C ARG A 154 -5.24 11.46 -11.59
N GLN A 155 -5.78 10.49 -10.86
CA GLN A 155 -5.38 9.10 -11.02
C GLN A 155 -5.42 8.69 -12.50
N ALA A 156 -4.33 8.12 -13.01
CA ALA A 156 -4.24 7.69 -14.40
C ALA A 156 -5.20 6.52 -14.68
N GLU A 157 -5.71 6.42 -15.91
CA GLU A 157 -6.71 5.40 -16.26
C GLU A 157 -6.16 3.96 -16.10
N TRP A 158 -4.88 3.73 -16.41
CA TRP A 158 -4.30 2.41 -16.26
C TRP A 158 -4.16 2.01 -14.77
N THR A 159 -3.88 2.94 -13.86
CA THR A 159 -3.82 2.66 -12.41
C THR A 159 -5.21 2.44 -11.83
N LYS A 160 -6.26 3.08 -12.37
CA LYS A 160 -7.65 2.74 -12.04
C LYS A 160 -7.99 1.31 -12.44
N GLY A 161 -7.58 0.89 -13.65
CA GLY A 161 -7.74 -0.48 -14.11
C GLY A 161 -7.02 -1.49 -13.21
N LEU A 162 -5.78 -1.16 -12.80
CA LEU A 162 -5.01 -1.98 -11.87
C LEU A 162 -5.69 -2.06 -10.49
N HIS A 163 -6.22 -0.94 -9.99
CA HIS A 163 -7.00 -0.93 -8.73
C HIS A 163 -8.21 -1.85 -8.82
N SER A 164 -8.99 -1.74 -9.90
CA SER A 164 -10.17 -2.60 -10.10
C SER A 164 -9.80 -4.08 -10.13
N TYR A 165 -8.69 -4.42 -10.77
CA TYR A 165 -8.15 -5.79 -10.80
C TYR A 165 -7.78 -6.30 -9.39
N PHE A 166 -7.09 -5.49 -8.59
CA PHE A 166 -6.79 -5.85 -7.20
C PHE A 166 -8.06 -6.04 -6.36
N GLN A 167 -9.05 -5.15 -6.51
CA GLN A 167 -10.32 -5.27 -5.80
C GLN A 167 -11.05 -6.57 -6.18
N GLU A 168 -11.08 -6.93 -7.46
CA GLU A 168 -11.68 -8.18 -7.91
C GLU A 168 -11.01 -9.41 -7.29
N ILE A 169 -9.68 -9.44 -7.21
CA ILE A 169 -8.94 -10.51 -6.54
C ILE A 169 -9.30 -10.57 -5.05
N LEU A 170 -9.28 -9.43 -4.36
CA LEU A 170 -9.54 -9.35 -2.93
C LEU A 170 -10.97 -9.73 -2.56
N ASP A 171 -11.95 -9.41 -3.41
CA ASP A 171 -13.36 -9.62 -3.14
C ASP A 171 -13.85 -11.01 -3.54
N LEU A 172 -13.39 -11.53 -4.66
CA LEU A 172 -13.97 -12.72 -5.29
C LEU A 172 -13.11 -13.97 -5.16
N MET A 173 -11.78 -13.82 -5.06
CA MET A 173 -10.89 -14.98 -5.02
C MET A 173 -10.80 -15.58 -3.61
N PRO A 174 -11.06 -16.89 -3.45
CA PRO A 174 -10.95 -17.58 -2.16
C PRO A 174 -9.49 -17.77 -1.74
N GLU A 175 -9.24 -18.01 -0.44
CA GLU A 175 -7.97 -18.52 0.04
C GLU A 175 -7.83 -20.03 -0.29
N PRO A 176 -6.61 -20.53 -0.57
CA PRO A 176 -5.32 -19.81 -0.56
C PRO A 176 -4.95 -19.15 -1.90
N GLN A 177 -5.81 -19.23 -2.93
CA GLN A 177 -5.51 -18.70 -4.27
C GLN A 177 -5.24 -17.19 -4.23
N ARG A 178 -6.02 -16.44 -3.45
CA ARG A 178 -5.91 -14.99 -3.28
C ARG A 178 -4.52 -14.59 -2.79
N SER A 179 -4.03 -15.20 -1.70
CA SER A 179 -2.70 -14.92 -1.17
C SER A 179 -1.61 -15.23 -2.19
N TYR A 180 -1.65 -16.39 -2.85
CA TYR A 180 -0.66 -16.74 -3.88
C TYR A 180 -0.61 -15.76 -5.06
N VAL A 181 -1.76 -15.24 -5.50
CA VAL A 181 -1.80 -14.25 -6.59
C VAL A 181 -1.24 -12.92 -6.12
N ILE A 182 -1.63 -12.45 -4.93
CA ILE A 182 -1.13 -11.20 -4.37
C ILE A 182 0.40 -11.30 -4.15
N ASP A 183 0.89 -12.35 -3.52
CA ASP A 183 2.32 -12.56 -3.28
C ASP A 183 3.12 -12.65 -4.58
N GLY A 184 2.54 -13.31 -5.61
CA GLY A 184 3.12 -13.37 -6.95
C GLY A 184 3.26 -11.99 -7.59
N VAL A 185 2.24 -11.14 -7.49
CA VAL A 185 2.28 -9.75 -7.98
C VAL A 185 3.29 -8.93 -7.19
N MET A 186 3.32 -9.06 -5.86
CA MET A 186 4.29 -8.35 -5.02
C MET A 186 5.73 -8.77 -5.33
N GLY A 187 5.98 -10.05 -5.58
CA GLY A 187 7.28 -10.56 -6.02
C GLY A 187 7.75 -9.96 -7.35
N LEU A 188 6.82 -9.66 -8.29
CA LEU A 188 7.14 -8.94 -9.50
C LEU A 188 7.59 -7.49 -9.25
N LEU A 189 6.98 -6.85 -8.26
CA LEU A 189 7.22 -5.46 -7.91
C LEU A 189 8.52 -5.28 -7.11
N GLU A 190 9.07 -6.34 -6.53
CA GLU A 190 10.28 -6.30 -5.69
C GLU A 190 11.55 -5.83 -6.42
N GLY A 191 11.63 -5.99 -7.74
CA GLY A 191 12.59 -5.30 -8.60
C GLY A 191 14.07 -5.51 -8.31
N LYS A 192 14.52 -6.68 -7.83
CA LYS A 192 15.94 -6.96 -7.59
C LYS A 192 16.71 -7.33 -8.85
N ASP A 193 17.92 -6.78 -8.99
CA ASP A 193 18.80 -6.94 -10.14
C ASP A 193 19.72 -8.20 -10.10
N SER A 194 19.35 -9.28 -9.38
CA SER A 194 20.10 -10.51 -9.34
C SER A 194 19.49 -11.61 -10.20
N GLU A 195 20.30 -12.56 -10.70
CA GLU A 195 19.80 -13.72 -11.46
C GLU A 195 18.81 -14.55 -10.65
N GLU A 196 19.04 -14.71 -9.34
CA GLU A 196 18.13 -15.39 -8.42
C GLU A 196 16.78 -14.65 -8.34
N SER A 197 16.78 -13.32 -8.35
CA SER A 197 15.54 -12.53 -8.37
C SER A 197 14.77 -12.65 -9.68
N ALA A 198 15.46 -12.81 -10.82
CA ALA A 198 14.80 -13.04 -12.10
C ALA A 198 14.08 -14.38 -12.14
N TYR A 199 14.70 -15.44 -11.60
CA TYR A 199 14.09 -16.76 -11.47
C TYR A 199 12.88 -16.73 -10.53
N ASN A 200 13.02 -16.12 -9.36
CA ASN A 200 11.94 -15.99 -8.38
C ASN A 200 10.76 -15.18 -8.92
N ARG A 201 11.03 -14.08 -9.65
CA ARG A 201 9.98 -13.31 -10.35
C ARG A 201 9.25 -14.16 -11.39
N MET A 202 9.99 -14.88 -12.23
CA MET A 202 9.39 -15.76 -13.24
C MET A 202 8.53 -16.84 -12.58
N TYR A 203 9.02 -17.44 -11.51
CA TYR A 203 8.28 -18.43 -10.73
C TYR A 203 6.99 -17.84 -10.13
N SER A 204 7.08 -16.65 -9.51
CA SER A 204 5.92 -15.93 -8.95
C SER A 204 4.89 -15.59 -10.02
N VAL A 205 5.33 -15.11 -11.21
CA VAL A 205 4.42 -14.84 -12.36
C VAL A 205 3.72 -16.11 -12.81
N LEU A 206 4.46 -17.20 -13.00
CA LEU A 206 3.89 -18.46 -13.48
C LEU A 206 2.93 -19.06 -12.45
N THR A 207 3.26 -18.95 -11.17
CA THR A 207 2.42 -19.46 -10.07
C THR A 207 1.16 -18.60 -9.95
N ALA A 208 1.28 -17.29 -9.89
CA ALA A 208 0.14 -16.38 -9.84
C ALA A 208 -0.76 -16.52 -11.08
N GLY A 209 -0.17 -16.58 -12.28
CA GLY A 209 -0.88 -16.80 -13.53
C GLY A 209 -1.59 -18.15 -13.57
N GLY A 210 -0.98 -19.21 -13.05
CA GLY A 210 -1.58 -20.54 -12.93
C GLY A 210 -2.80 -20.56 -12.01
N TYR A 211 -2.68 -19.97 -10.83
CA TYR A 211 -3.81 -19.84 -9.89
C TYR A 211 -4.94 -18.97 -10.45
N TRP A 212 -4.60 -17.86 -11.09
CA TRP A 212 -5.59 -16.99 -11.73
C TRP A 212 -6.34 -17.71 -12.85
N LEU A 213 -5.64 -18.44 -13.72
CA LEU A 213 -6.25 -19.24 -14.78
C LEU A 213 -7.13 -20.35 -14.23
N ALA A 214 -6.70 -21.04 -13.17
CA ALA A 214 -7.49 -22.08 -12.52
C ALA A 214 -8.79 -21.49 -11.95
N TRP A 215 -8.71 -20.37 -11.24
CA TRP A 215 -9.86 -19.66 -10.70
C TRP A 215 -10.82 -19.20 -11.82
N MET A 216 -10.32 -18.60 -12.89
CA MET A 216 -11.12 -18.19 -14.05
C MET A 216 -11.83 -19.38 -14.71
N THR A 217 -11.15 -20.53 -14.80
CA THR A 217 -11.74 -21.75 -15.37
C THR A 217 -12.88 -22.27 -14.49
N GLU A 218 -12.74 -22.23 -13.18
CA GLU A 218 -13.80 -22.59 -12.24
C GLU A 218 -15.02 -21.67 -12.38
N GLN A 219 -14.81 -20.34 -12.50
CA GLN A 219 -15.90 -19.38 -12.69
C GLN A 219 -16.66 -19.63 -14.00
N THR A 220 -15.97 -19.99 -15.10
CA THR A 220 -16.63 -20.25 -16.39
C THR A 220 -17.46 -21.53 -16.41
N GLN A 221 -17.18 -22.50 -15.56
CA GLN A 221 -17.98 -23.72 -15.44
C GLN A 221 -19.35 -23.50 -14.79
N TRP A 222 -19.57 -22.37 -14.10
CA TRP A 222 -20.86 -22.02 -13.50
C TRP A 222 -21.83 -21.35 -14.49
N PHE A 223 -21.37 -20.96 -15.68
CA PHE A 223 -22.18 -20.30 -16.71
C PHE A 223 -22.49 -21.23 -17.92
N GLY A 224 -22.13 -22.50 -17.84
CA GLY A 224 -22.49 -23.55 -18.80
C GLY A 224 -23.50 -24.49 -18.23
#